data_657c7e02345009db70288d88d14062c4
#
_entry.id   657c7e02345009db70288d88d14062c4
#
_cell.length_a   1.000
_cell.length_b   1.000
_cell.length_c   1.000
_cell.angle_alpha   90.00
_cell.angle_beta   90.00
_cell.angle_gamma   90.00
#
_symmetry.space_group_name_H-M   'P 1'
#
loop_
_entity.id
_entity.type
_entity.pdbx_description
1 polymer ?
#
loop_
_entity_poly.entity_id
_entity_poly.type
_entity_poly.pdbx_seq_one_letter_code
_entity_poly.pdbx_strand_id
1 'polypeptide(L)'
;MDEPKYKRVLLKISGEALAGDKHFGLDFKVMGQVADVIKECAAMGVQMGVVIGGGNFWRGVKNGEGYIERSRADHMGMLATTMNCMAMADVLEQKGVDVRVQTALEIRAVAEPYIRARAIRHLEKGRVVIFGCGTGNPYFSTVTAAVLRSAEIGADVILLAKNIDGVYDSDPATNANAVKFDAITYDEVLNRHLAVMDSTATSMSMDNHIPVLVFALKDPYNIVRAIRGEKIGTIVKED
;
A
#
# COMPACT_ATOMS: atom_id res chain seq x y z
N MET A 1 5.67 -10.96 -24.19
CA MET A 1 5.61 -10.45 -22.79
C MET A 1 4.54 -11.27 -22.11
N ASP A 2 4.87 -11.88 -20.97
CA ASP A 2 3.90 -12.70 -20.26
C ASP A 2 2.73 -11.83 -19.81
N GLU A 3 1.50 -12.31 -20.02
CA GLU A 3 0.29 -11.59 -19.61
C GLU A 3 0.28 -11.40 -18.08
N PRO A 4 -0.12 -10.22 -17.58
CA PRO A 4 -0.22 -10.00 -16.15
C PRO A 4 -1.28 -10.93 -15.54
N LYS A 5 -0.98 -11.51 -14.39
CA LYS A 5 -1.90 -12.40 -13.65
C LYS A 5 -3.14 -11.64 -13.14
N TYR A 6 -3.00 -10.36 -12.84
CA TYR A 6 -4.03 -9.52 -12.24
C TYR A 6 -4.35 -8.34 -13.15
N LYS A 7 -5.64 -8.05 -13.31
CA LYS A 7 -6.11 -6.92 -14.12
C LYS A 7 -6.12 -5.61 -13.35
N ARG A 8 -6.54 -5.65 -12.09
CA ARG A 8 -6.61 -4.49 -11.21
C ARG A 8 -5.97 -4.81 -9.86
N VAL A 9 -5.02 -4.01 -9.45
CA VAL A 9 -4.29 -4.23 -8.20
C VAL A 9 -4.33 -2.99 -7.32
N LEU A 10 -4.25 -3.20 -6.02
CA LEU A 10 -3.91 -2.14 -5.09
C LEU A 10 -2.53 -2.39 -4.52
N LEU A 11 -1.60 -1.49 -4.82
CA LEU A 11 -0.26 -1.49 -4.26
C LEU A 11 -0.22 -0.63 -3.00
N LYS A 12 0.17 -1.23 -1.86
CA LYS A 12 0.40 -0.48 -0.62
C LYS A 12 1.88 -0.38 -0.32
N ILE A 13 2.37 0.84 -0.19
CA ILE A 13 3.78 1.16 0.10
C ILE A 13 3.87 1.81 1.48
N SER A 14 4.88 1.43 2.28
CA SER A 14 5.23 2.15 3.51
C SER A 14 5.85 3.51 3.18
N GLY A 15 5.42 4.58 3.88
CA GLY A 15 6.08 5.88 3.74
C GLY A 15 7.57 5.82 4.09
N GLU A 16 7.93 4.99 5.07
CA GLU A 16 9.34 4.80 5.46
C GLU A 16 10.21 4.25 4.33
N ALA A 17 9.65 3.39 3.49
CA ALA A 17 10.37 2.89 2.32
C ALA A 17 10.73 4.02 1.35
N LEU A 18 9.92 5.09 1.26
CA LEU A 18 10.19 6.26 0.42
C LEU A 18 11.23 7.22 0.99
N ALA A 19 11.57 7.08 2.27
CA ALA A 19 12.65 7.86 2.90
C ALA A 19 14.04 7.27 2.62
N GLY A 20 14.11 6.01 2.17
CA GLY A 20 15.36 5.30 1.98
C GLY A 20 16.22 5.29 3.25
N ASP A 21 17.51 5.44 3.10
CA ASP A 21 18.47 5.47 4.22
C ASP A 21 18.39 6.75 5.08
N LYS A 22 17.63 7.76 4.65
CA LYS A 22 17.45 9.01 5.40
C LYS A 22 16.53 8.86 6.60
N HIS A 23 15.70 7.82 6.65
CA HIS A 23 14.71 7.54 7.69
C HIS A 23 13.65 8.63 7.92
N PHE A 24 13.77 9.78 7.26
CA PHE A 24 12.83 10.91 7.31
C PHE A 24 12.73 11.62 5.95
N GLY A 25 11.53 12.11 5.63
CA GLY A 25 11.27 12.85 4.40
C GLY A 25 11.21 11.94 3.17
N LEU A 26 11.68 12.43 2.03
CA LEU A 26 11.62 11.76 0.74
C LEU A 26 13.02 11.49 0.18
N ASP A 27 13.22 10.29 -0.35
CA ASP A 27 14.36 9.96 -1.19
C ASP A 27 13.88 9.83 -2.65
N PHE A 28 14.19 10.84 -3.47
CA PHE A 28 13.73 10.87 -4.86
C PHE A 28 14.38 9.80 -5.73
N LYS A 29 15.54 9.24 -5.34
CA LYS A 29 16.13 8.10 -6.03
C LYS A 29 15.26 6.84 -5.82
N VAL A 30 14.88 6.56 -4.58
CA VAL A 30 13.98 5.44 -4.24
C VAL A 30 12.62 5.64 -4.89
N MET A 31 12.06 6.85 -4.80
CA MET A 31 10.79 7.17 -5.45
C MET A 31 10.83 6.97 -6.97
N GLY A 32 11.93 7.38 -7.60
CA GLY A 32 12.17 7.18 -9.03
C GLY A 32 12.17 5.71 -9.42
N GLN A 33 12.80 4.84 -8.64
CA GLN A 33 12.82 3.38 -8.86
C GLN A 33 11.42 2.77 -8.73
N VAL A 34 10.67 3.16 -7.70
CA VAL A 34 9.28 2.70 -7.50
C VAL A 34 8.38 3.20 -8.64
N ALA A 35 8.55 4.45 -9.07
CA ALA A 35 7.78 5.00 -10.17
C ALA A 35 8.08 4.30 -11.52
N ASP A 36 9.33 3.90 -11.78
CA ASP A 36 9.69 3.13 -12.97
C ASP A 36 8.95 1.79 -13.03
N VAL A 37 8.87 1.13 -11.89
CA VAL A 37 8.16 -0.15 -11.75
C VAL A 37 6.64 0.02 -11.91
N ILE A 38 6.05 1.05 -11.30
CA ILE A 38 4.61 1.36 -11.47
C ILE A 38 4.31 1.67 -12.95
N LYS A 39 5.19 2.43 -13.63
CA LYS A 39 5.08 2.71 -15.06
C LYS A 39 5.11 1.43 -15.89
N GLU A 40 6.04 0.51 -15.61
CA GLU A 40 6.12 -0.79 -16.30
C GLU A 40 4.82 -1.58 -16.13
N CYS A 41 4.29 -1.66 -14.90
CA CYS A 41 3.03 -2.34 -14.62
C CYS A 41 1.84 -1.71 -15.35
N ALA A 42 1.74 -0.39 -15.36
CA ALA A 42 0.69 0.32 -16.10
C ALA A 42 0.80 0.09 -17.63
N ALA A 43 2.03 0.05 -18.16
CA ALA A 43 2.28 -0.25 -19.57
C ALA A 43 1.90 -1.68 -19.98
N MET A 44 1.87 -2.63 -19.03
CA MET A 44 1.32 -3.98 -19.25
C MET A 44 -0.21 -4.01 -19.25
N GLY A 45 -0.89 -2.88 -19.08
CA GLY A 45 -2.35 -2.79 -19.04
C GLY A 45 -2.96 -3.05 -17.66
N VAL A 46 -2.14 -3.12 -16.60
CA VAL A 46 -2.64 -3.31 -15.23
C VAL A 46 -3.20 -2.00 -14.69
N GLN A 47 -4.40 -2.06 -14.14
CA GLN A 47 -5.05 -0.94 -13.47
C GLN A 47 -4.48 -0.80 -12.05
N MET A 48 -3.70 0.27 -11.81
CA MET A 48 -2.92 0.47 -10.60
C MET A 48 -3.58 1.47 -9.65
N GLY A 49 -4.14 0.98 -8.53
CA GLY A 49 -4.39 1.79 -7.34
C GLY A 49 -3.18 1.77 -6.40
N VAL A 50 -2.83 2.89 -5.79
CA VAL A 50 -1.69 2.99 -4.89
C VAL A 50 -2.10 3.65 -3.58
N VAL A 51 -1.72 3.07 -2.45
CA VAL A 51 -1.82 3.67 -1.11
C VAL A 51 -0.43 3.81 -0.52
N ILE A 52 -0.09 5.00 -0.04
CA ILE A 52 1.22 5.30 0.54
C ILE A 52 1.04 5.71 2.00
N GLY A 53 1.80 5.08 2.90
CA GLY A 53 1.82 5.47 4.32
C GLY A 53 2.51 6.81 4.55
N GLY A 54 2.28 7.43 5.72
CA GLY A 54 2.86 8.72 6.11
C GLY A 54 4.02 8.65 7.12
N GLY A 55 4.48 7.43 7.45
CA GLY A 55 5.41 7.18 8.56
C GLY A 55 6.81 7.79 8.41
N ASN A 56 7.19 8.23 7.22
CA ASN A 56 8.41 9.01 6.96
C ASN A 56 8.34 10.47 7.41
N PHE A 57 7.14 10.99 7.65
CA PHE A 57 6.93 12.36 8.14
C PHE A 57 6.32 12.38 9.52
N TRP A 58 5.33 11.52 9.80
CA TRP A 58 4.59 11.53 11.03
C TRP A 58 4.06 10.14 11.42
N ARG A 59 4.30 9.75 12.67
CA ARG A 59 3.74 8.54 13.30
C ARG A 59 2.87 8.96 14.46
N GLY A 60 1.55 9.07 14.25
CA GLY A 60 0.60 9.63 15.19
C GLY A 60 0.72 9.13 16.61
N VAL A 61 0.73 7.81 16.80
CA VAL A 61 0.83 7.20 18.14
C VAL A 61 2.18 7.46 18.80
N LYS A 62 3.31 7.29 18.06
CA LYS A 62 4.65 7.40 18.61
C LYS A 62 5.12 8.85 18.82
N ASN A 63 4.79 9.75 17.88
CA ASN A 63 5.27 11.12 17.91
C ASN A 63 4.38 12.06 18.75
N GLY A 64 3.12 11.69 18.97
CA GLY A 64 2.13 12.52 19.67
C GLY A 64 1.81 12.08 21.08
N GLU A 65 2.41 10.98 21.57
CA GLU A 65 2.07 10.40 22.88
C GLU A 65 2.30 11.40 24.01
N GLY A 66 1.22 11.68 24.76
CA GLY A 66 1.24 12.61 25.89
C GLY A 66 1.19 14.11 25.52
N TYR A 67 1.30 14.49 24.24
CA TYR A 67 1.33 15.89 23.79
C TYR A 67 0.17 16.27 22.89
N ILE A 68 -0.32 15.34 22.07
CA ILE A 68 -1.36 15.60 21.08
C ILE A 68 -2.46 14.55 21.25
N GLU A 69 -3.70 14.99 21.17
CA GLU A 69 -4.87 14.09 21.19
C GLU A 69 -4.83 13.16 19.99
N ARG A 70 -5.15 11.87 20.22
CA ARG A 70 -4.98 10.78 19.27
C ARG A 70 -5.62 11.04 17.90
N SER A 71 -6.84 11.50 17.90
CA SER A 71 -7.58 11.76 16.64
C SER A 71 -6.91 12.87 15.82
N ARG A 72 -6.39 13.90 16.49
CA ARG A 72 -5.63 14.98 15.84
C ARG A 72 -4.29 14.50 15.30
N ALA A 73 -3.59 13.65 16.05
CA ALA A 73 -2.34 13.02 15.61
C ALA A 73 -2.55 12.14 14.37
N ASP A 74 -3.68 11.42 14.32
CA ASP A 74 -4.04 10.60 13.16
C ASP A 74 -4.38 11.46 11.93
N HIS A 75 -5.06 12.61 12.08
CA HIS A 75 -5.26 13.57 10.99
C HIS A 75 -3.94 14.14 10.46
N MET A 76 -2.95 14.43 11.33
CA MET A 76 -1.61 14.82 10.90
C MET A 76 -0.95 13.70 10.06
N GLY A 77 -1.11 12.44 10.46
CA GLY A 77 -0.68 11.28 9.68
C GLY A 77 -1.36 11.19 8.30
N MET A 78 -2.66 11.51 8.22
CA MET A 78 -3.39 11.57 6.94
C MET A 78 -2.80 12.65 6.02
N LEU A 79 -2.51 13.84 6.54
CA LEU A 79 -1.86 14.91 5.76
C LEU A 79 -0.45 14.50 5.32
N ALA A 80 0.30 13.79 6.16
CA ALA A 80 1.61 13.23 5.80
C ALA A 80 1.50 12.24 4.61
N THR A 81 0.45 11.41 4.56
CA THR A 81 0.21 10.55 3.38
C THR A 81 -0.03 11.36 2.12
N THR A 82 -0.73 12.50 2.22
CA THR A 82 -1.00 13.37 1.07
C THR A 82 0.29 13.95 0.50
N MET A 83 1.23 14.36 1.33
CA MET A 83 2.55 14.82 0.87
C MET A 83 3.26 13.74 0.04
N ASN A 84 3.26 12.49 0.51
CA ASN A 84 3.82 11.36 -0.24
C ASN A 84 3.08 11.11 -1.57
N CYS A 85 1.75 11.20 -1.55
CA CYS A 85 0.95 11.01 -2.76
C CYS A 85 1.25 12.07 -3.83
N MET A 86 1.36 13.34 -3.43
CA MET A 86 1.68 14.45 -4.33
C MET A 86 3.08 14.27 -4.94
N ALA A 87 4.07 13.95 -4.11
CA ALA A 87 5.43 13.73 -4.58
C ALA A 87 5.53 12.53 -5.54
N MET A 88 4.85 11.42 -5.23
CA MET A 88 4.84 10.24 -6.11
C MET A 88 4.10 10.54 -7.44
N ALA A 89 3.02 11.31 -7.38
CA ALA A 89 2.29 11.70 -8.58
C ALA A 89 3.18 12.53 -9.51
N ASP A 90 3.88 13.53 -8.99
CA ASP A 90 4.79 14.36 -9.77
C ASP A 90 5.92 13.53 -10.42
N VAL A 91 6.55 12.62 -9.64
CA VAL A 91 7.58 11.72 -10.17
C VAL A 91 7.06 10.80 -11.28
N LEU A 92 5.84 10.30 -11.16
CA LEU A 92 5.19 9.47 -12.19
C LEU A 92 4.84 10.30 -13.44
N GLU A 93 4.30 11.50 -13.26
CA GLU A 93 3.95 12.42 -14.36
C GLU A 93 5.20 12.84 -15.16
N GLN A 94 6.32 13.13 -14.49
CA GLN A 94 7.61 13.38 -15.14
C GLN A 94 8.11 12.20 -15.96
N LYS A 95 7.69 10.97 -15.63
CA LYS A 95 7.97 9.75 -16.39
C LYS A 95 6.94 9.46 -17.49
N GLY A 96 5.96 10.34 -17.70
CA GLY A 96 4.91 10.22 -18.72
C GLY A 96 3.77 9.29 -18.35
N VAL A 97 3.52 9.07 -17.06
CA VAL A 97 2.38 8.30 -16.57
C VAL A 97 1.23 9.22 -16.21
N ASP A 98 0.03 8.96 -16.72
CA ASP A 98 -1.18 9.66 -16.30
C ASP A 98 -1.56 9.26 -14.88
N VAL A 99 -1.58 10.23 -13.95
CA VAL A 99 -1.85 9.99 -12.53
C VAL A 99 -3.02 10.84 -12.04
N ARG A 100 -3.75 10.33 -11.05
CA ARG A 100 -4.72 11.11 -10.25
C ARG A 100 -4.52 10.84 -8.78
N VAL A 101 -4.41 11.91 -8.00
CA VAL A 101 -4.42 11.83 -6.53
C VAL A 101 -5.83 12.07 -6.04
N GLN A 102 -6.36 11.15 -5.24
CA GLN A 102 -7.65 11.28 -4.59
C GLN A 102 -7.49 11.16 -3.07
N THR A 103 -8.08 12.08 -2.31
CA THR A 103 -7.94 12.11 -0.85
C THR A 103 -9.27 11.91 -0.14
N ALA A 104 -9.26 11.11 0.93
CA ALA A 104 -10.43 10.85 1.77
C ALA A 104 -10.88 12.09 2.56
N LEU A 105 -9.93 12.94 2.97
CA LEU A 105 -10.21 14.30 3.43
C LEU A 105 -10.26 15.23 2.21
N GLU A 106 -11.23 16.14 2.15
CA GLU A 106 -11.33 17.09 1.04
C GLU A 106 -10.24 18.17 1.13
N ILE A 107 -9.24 18.07 0.25
CA ILE A 107 -8.15 19.04 0.09
C ILE A 107 -8.14 19.51 -1.37
N ARG A 108 -9.24 20.11 -1.80
CA ARG A 108 -9.54 20.44 -3.21
C ARG A 108 -8.46 21.26 -3.92
N ALA A 109 -7.65 22.01 -3.17
CA ALA A 109 -6.56 22.80 -3.74
C ALA A 109 -5.42 21.95 -4.31
N VAL A 110 -5.26 20.68 -3.86
CA VAL A 110 -4.09 19.85 -4.20
C VAL A 110 -4.45 18.44 -4.69
N ALA A 111 -5.67 17.96 -4.46
CA ALA A 111 -6.11 16.62 -4.85
C ALA A 111 -7.62 16.57 -5.11
N GLU A 112 -8.05 15.58 -5.89
CA GLU A 112 -9.48 15.30 -6.05
C GLU A 112 -10.08 14.72 -4.77
N PRO A 113 -11.30 15.07 -4.37
CA PRO A 113 -12.03 14.31 -3.36
C PRO A 113 -12.23 12.87 -3.83
N TYR A 114 -12.01 11.91 -2.91
CA TYR A 114 -12.25 10.52 -3.23
C TYR A 114 -13.73 10.24 -3.52
N ILE A 115 -14.00 9.77 -4.72
CA ILE A 115 -15.32 9.28 -5.14
C ILE A 115 -15.08 7.95 -5.87
N ARG A 116 -15.63 6.85 -5.33
CA ARG A 116 -15.44 5.49 -5.85
C ARG A 116 -15.64 5.39 -7.37
N ALA A 117 -16.74 5.87 -7.89
CA ALA A 117 -17.04 5.79 -9.33
C ALA A 117 -16.02 6.56 -10.19
N ARG A 118 -15.47 7.66 -9.66
CA ARG A 118 -14.44 8.44 -10.34
C ARG A 118 -13.10 7.71 -10.33
N ALA A 119 -12.73 7.07 -9.20
CA ALA A 119 -11.52 6.25 -9.10
C ALA A 119 -11.55 5.10 -10.13
N ILE A 120 -12.66 4.35 -10.18
CA ILE A 120 -12.84 3.26 -11.16
C ILE A 120 -12.70 3.78 -12.60
N ARG A 121 -13.34 4.90 -12.92
CA ARG A 121 -13.25 5.50 -14.27
C ARG A 121 -11.82 5.92 -14.62
N HIS A 122 -11.01 6.39 -13.66
CA HIS A 122 -9.61 6.69 -13.91
C HIS A 122 -8.82 5.42 -14.19
N LEU A 123 -8.99 4.37 -13.37
CA LEU A 123 -8.34 3.08 -13.56
C LEU A 123 -8.68 2.45 -14.92
N GLU A 124 -9.95 2.48 -15.32
CA GLU A 124 -10.41 1.97 -16.62
C GLU A 124 -9.83 2.74 -17.81
N LYS A 125 -9.42 4.00 -17.61
CA LYS A 125 -8.72 4.83 -18.60
C LYS A 125 -7.20 4.61 -18.60
N GLY A 126 -6.69 3.62 -17.86
CA GLY A 126 -5.26 3.33 -17.73
C GLY A 126 -4.49 4.34 -16.88
N ARG A 127 -5.17 5.17 -16.09
CA ARG A 127 -4.54 6.11 -15.16
C ARG A 127 -4.16 5.40 -13.87
N VAL A 128 -3.01 5.74 -13.32
CA VAL A 128 -2.65 5.36 -11.94
C VAL A 128 -3.43 6.25 -10.97
N VAL A 129 -4.08 5.64 -9.98
CA VAL A 129 -4.80 6.39 -8.94
C VAL A 129 -4.09 6.23 -7.60
N ILE A 130 -3.67 7.34 -7.01
CA ILE A 130 -3.01 7.35 -5.70
C ILE A 130 -4.00 7.86 -4.65
N PHE A 131 -4.23 7.04 -3.62
CA PHE A 131 -5.20 7.33 -2.56
C PHE A 131 -4.49 7.89 -1.33
N GLY A 132 -4.78 9.13 -0.97
CA GLY A 132 -4.27 9.82 0.20
C GLY A 132 -5.29 9.91 1.34
N CYS A 133 -4.82 10.35 2.51
CA CYS A 133 -5.60 10.51 3.74
C CYS A 133 -6.19 9.21 4.30
N GLY A 134 -5.62 8.06 3.98
CA GLY A 134 -6.06 6.80 4.55
C GLY A 134 -7.55 6.51 4.33
N THR A 135 -8.27 6.15 5.41
CA THR A 135 -9.73 5.98 5.38
C THR A 135 -10.47 7.32 5.48
N GLY A 136 -9.81 8.40 5.86
CA GLY A 136 -10.43 9.67 6.26
C GLY A 136 -10.91 9.71 7.71
N ASN A 137 -10.77 8.61 8.43
CA ASN A 137 -11.18 8.47 9.82
C ASN A 137 -9.97 8.14 10.71
N PRO A 138 -9.87 8.78 11.90
CA PRO A 138 -8.89 8.40 12.92
C PRO A 138 -9.02 6.94 13.34
N TYR A 139 -8.01 6.42 14.03
CA TYR A 139 -7.89 5.07 14.58
C TYR A 139 -7.67 3.94 13.55
N PHE A 140 -7.72 4.21 12.26
CA PHE A 140 -7.45 3.22 11.21
C PHE A 140 -6.04 3.38 10.63
N SER A 141 -5.41 2.26 10.34
CA SER A 141 -4.11 2.22 9.68
C SER A 141 -4.23 2.49 8.17
N THR A 142 -3.10 2.79 7.52
CA THR A 142 -3.05 2.85 6.05
C THR A 142 -3.15 1.46 5.41
N VAL A 143 -2.95 0.36 6.15
CA VAL A 143 -3.21 -1.00 5.67
C VAL A 143 -4.71 -1.24 5.61
N THR A 144 -5.45 -0.87 6.66
CA THR A 144 -6.92 -0.89 6.64
C THR A 144 -7.48 -0.04 5.49
N ALA A 145 -6.89 1.14 5.25
CA ALA A 145 -7.28 1.98 4.11
C ALA A 145 -7.03 1.28 2.76
N ALA A 146 -5.92 0.57 2.61
CA ALA A 146 -5.63 -0.19 1.39
C ALA A 146 -6.66 -1.28 1.13
N VAL A 147 -7.08 -2.01 2.17
CA VAL A 147 -8.14 -3.03 2.06
C VAL A 147 -9.47 -2.40 1.68
N LEU A 148 -9.86 -1.30 2.35
CA LEU A 148 -11.09 -0.58 2.04
C LEU A 148 -11.12 -0.11 0.57
N ARG A 149 -10.05 0.53 0.09
CA ARG A 149 -9.96 0.97 -1.30
C ARG A 149 -9.97 -0.22 -2.27
N SER A 150 -9.33 -1.34 -1.92
CA SER A 150 -9.36 -2.56 -2.74
C SER A 150 -10.76 -3.09 -2.93
N ALA A 151 -11.54 -3.21 -1.84
CA ALA A 151 -12.94 -3.63 -1.90
C ALA A 151 -13.78 -2.66 -2.76
N GLU A 152 -13.62 -1.35 -2.54
CA GLU A 152 -14.39 -0.33 -3.25
C GLU A 152 -14.11 -0.29 -4.75
N ILE A 153 -12.85 -0.46 -5.16
CA ILE A 153 -12.49 -0.43 -6.59
C ILE A 153 -12.57 -1.80 -7.27
N GLY A 154 -12.80 -2.87 -6.53
CA GLY A 154 -12.79 -4.24 -7.03
C GLY A 154 -11.41 -4.67 -7.51
N ALA A 155 -10.40 -4.54 -6.64
CA ALA A 155 -9.05 -5.02 -6.94
C ALA A 155 -8.97 -6.55 -6.81
N ASP A 156 -8.21 -7.20 -7.70
CA ASP A 156 -8.01 -8.65 -7.71
C ASP A 156 -7.08 -9.11 -6.57
N VAL A 157 -6.19 -8.22 -6.12
CA VAL A 157 -5.19 -8.50 -5.09
C VAL A 157 -4.68 -7.21 -4.45
N ILE A 158 -4.30 -7.29 -3.18
CA ILE A 158 -3.50 -6.27 -2.50
C ILE A 158 -2.03 -6.68 -2.54
N LEU A 159 -1.19 -5.84 -3.13
CA LEU A 159 0.25 -5.97 -3.12
C LEU A 159 0.81 -5.20 -1.91
N LEU A 160 1.07 -5.90 -0.83
CA LEU A 160 1.53 -5.31 0.43
C LEU A 160 3.07 -5.33 0.50
N ALA A 161 3.68 -4.27 -0.01
CA ALA A 161 5.13 -4.10 -0.03
C ALA A 161 5.64 -3.63 1.34
N LYS A 162 6.46 -4.46 1.99
CA LYS A 162 7.00 -4.25 3.34
C LYS A 162 8.53 -4.33 3.35
N ASN A 163 9.13 -4.14 4.52
CA ASN A 163 10.56 -4.35 4.73
C ASN A 163 10.92 -5.84 4.91
N ILE A 164 9.92 -6.69 5.19
CA ILE A 164 10.04 -8.14 5.33
C ILE A 164 9.55 -8.82 4.04
N ASP A 165 10.17 -9.92 3.68
CA ASP A 165 9.93 -10.62 2.40
C ASP A 165 8.76 -11.62 2.42
N GLY A 166 7.99 -11.67 3.49
CA GLY A 166 6.83 -12.53 3.63
C GLY A 166 6.29 -12.59 5.04
N VAL A 167 5.44 -13.58 5.31
CA VAL A 167 4.89 -13.90 6.62
C VAL A 167 5.64 -15.09 7.19
N TYR A 168 6.02 -15.01 8.46
CA TYR A 168 6.75 -16.03 9.18
C TYR A 168 5.94 -16.53 10.37
N ASP A 169 6.24 -17.75 10.82
CA ASP A 169 5.65 -18.35 12.02
C ASP A 169 6.08 -17.67 13.33
N SER A 170 7.18 -16.95 13.30
CA SER A 170 7.75 -16.15 14.39
C SER A 170 8.58 -15.01 13.81
N ASP A 171 8.99 -14.05 14.63
CA ASP A 171 9.78 -12.90 14.17
C ASP A 171 11.21 -13.35 13.76
N PRO A 172 11.56 -13.25 12.46
CA PRO A 172 12.89 -13.65 11.98
C PRO A 172 14.03 -12.76 12.50
N ALA A 173 13.73 -11.57 13.04
CA ALA A 173 14.74 -10.71 13.66
C ALA A 173 15.20 -11.24 15.02
N THR A 174 14.34 -12.01 15.70
CA THR A 174 14.59 -12.56 17.04
C THR A 174 14.76 -14.08 17.05
N ASN A 175 14.24 -14.76 16.02
CA ASN A 175 14.32 -16.21 15.87
C ASN A 175 14.93 -16.60 14.51
N ALA A 176 16.20 -17.03 14.54
CA ALA A 176 16.91 -17.47 13.33
C ALA A 176 16.29 -18.74 12.65
N ASN A 177 15.43 -19.47 13.38
CA ASN A 177 14.72 -20.65 12.86
C ASN A 177 13.29 -20.32 12.38
N ALA A 178 12.93 -19.03 12.28
CA ALA A 178 11.63 -18.62 11.76
C ALA A 178 11.40 -19.16 10.34
N VAL A 179 10.26 -19.80 10.12
CA VAL A 179 9.89 -20.40 8.83
C VAL A 179 8.91 -19.48 8.11
N LYS A 180 9.25 -19.14 6.86
CA LYS A 180 8.39 -18.34 5.99
C LYS A 180 7.31 -19.20 5.38
N PHE A 181 6.08 -18.69 5.33
CA PHE A 181 4.98 -19.31 4.61
C PHE A 181 4.98 -18.89 3.13
N ASP A 182 4.74 -19.82 2.23
CA ASP A 182 4.44 -19.52 0.83
C ASP A 182 2.98 -19.04 0.68
N ALA A 183 2.07 -19.69 1.43
CA ALA A 183 0.66 -19.34 1.53
C ALA A 183 0.17 -19.58 2.96
N ILE A 184 -0.80 -18.78 3.41
CA ILE A 184 -1.42 -18.89 4.73
C ILE A 184 -2.85 -18.37 4.66
N THR A 185 -3.75 -18.93 5.48
CA THR A 185 -5.14 -18.47 5.54
C THR A 185 -5.30 -17.27 6.46
N TYR A 186 -6.39 -16.50 6.27
CA TYR A 186 -6.73 -15.41 7.18
C TYR A 186 -7.00 -15.92 8.60
N ASP A 187 -7.66 -17.07 8.73
CA ASP A 187 -7.95 -17.69 10.04
C ASP A 187 -6.64 -18.04 10.76
N GLU A 188 -5.65 -18.60 10.07
CA GLU A 188 -4.35 -18.88 10.67
C GLU A 188 -3.64 -17.61 11.11
N VAL A 189 -3.67 -16.55 10.29
CA VAL A 189 -3.09 -15.23 10.64
C VAL A 189 -3.73 -14.68 11.91
N LEU A 190 -5.06 -14.73 12.03
CA LEU A 190 -5.79 -14.25 13.20
C LEU A 190 -5.54 -15.13 14.43
N ASN A 191 -5.68 -16.45 14.30
CA ASN A 191 -5.55 -17.39 15.41
C ASN A 191 -4.13 -17.43 15.97
N ARG A 192 -3.13 -17.27 15.13
CA ARG A 192 -1.70 -17.28 15.52
C ARG A 192 -1.17 -15.88 15.83
N HIS A 193 -2.01 -14.84 15.77
CA HIS A 193 -1.64 -13.44 16.01
C HIS A 193 -0.40 -12.99 15.20
N LEU A 194 -0.29 -13.43 13.96
CA LEU A 194 0.86 -13.09 13.12
C LEU A 194 0.83 -11.61 12.72
N ALA A 195 1.98 -10.93 12.83
CA ALA A 195 2.12 -9.49 12.58
C ALA A 195 2.16 -9.12 11.09
N VAL A 196 1.22 -9.62 10.30
CA VAL A 196 1.11 -9.35 8.86
C VAL A 196 0.55 -7.95 8.62
N MET A 197 -0.62 -7.72 9.19
CA MET A 197 -1.39 -6.46 9.13
C MET A 197 -2.23 -6.35 10.41
N ASP A 198 -2.88 -5.22 10.63
CA ASP A 198 -3.78 -5.09 11.77
C ASP A 198 -5.03 -5.97 11.62
N SER A 199 -5.65 -6.32 12.75
CA SER A 199 -6.79 -7.25 12.78
C SER A 199 -7.98 -6.75 11.98
N THR A 200 -8.22 -5.43 11.95
CA THR A 200 -9.28 -4.81 11.14
C THR A 200 -9.04 -5.04 9.65
N ALA A 201 -7.80 -4.83 9.20
CA ALA A 201 -7.42 -5.08 7.80
C ALA A 201 -7.54 -6.58 7.45
N THR A 202 -7.13 -7.47 8.36
CA THR A 202 -7.21 -8.93 8.15
C THR A 202 -8.67 -9.38 8.02
N SER A 203 -9.53 -9.01 8.97
CA SER A 203 -10.95 -9.37 8.93
C SER A 203 -11.66 -8.79 7.72
N MET A 204 -11.39 -7.52 7.37
CA MET A 204 -11.99 -6.89 6.19
C MET A 204 -11.55 -7.56 4.88
N SER A 205 -10.28 -7.99 4.77
CA SER A 205 -9.79 -8.73 3.60
C SER A 205 -10.48 -10.09 3.48
N MET A 206 -10.62 -10.80 4.59
CA MET A 206 -11.33 -12.07 4.69
C MET A 206 -12.80 -11.93 4.27
N ASP A 207 -13.53 -10.99 4.89
CA ASP A 207 -14.96 -10.78 4.61
C ASP A 207 -15.26 -10.38 3.16
N ASN A 208 -14.28 -9.80 2.46
CA ASN A 208 -14.41 -9.36 1.07
C ASN A 208 -13.64 -10.26 0.07
N HIS A 209 -13.11 -11.39 0.50
CA HIS A 209 -12.41 -12.39 -0.33
C HIS A 209 -11.24 -11.80 -1.13
N ILE A 210 -10.52 -10.81 -0.59
CA ILE A 210 -9.44 -10.09 -1.29
C ILE A 210 -8.09 -10.67 -0.88
N PRO A 211 -7.37 -11.41 -1.75
CA PRO A 211 -6.07 -11.94 -1.40
C PRO A 211 -5.04 -10.83 -1.18
N VAL A 212 -4.12 -11.07 -0.24
CA VAL A 212 -3.02 -10.14 0.09
C VAL A 212 -1.68 -10.82 -0.15
N LEU A 213 -0.87 -10.29 -1.05
CA LEU A 213 0.48 -10.76 -1.29
C LEU A 213 1.48 -9.86 -0.55
N VAL A 214 2.15 -10.44 0.45
CA VAL A 214 3.15 -9.76 1.28
C VAL A 214 4.54 -10.06 0.74
N PHE A 215 5.33 -9.04 0.41
CA PHE A 215 6.69 -9.21 -0.13
C PHE A 215 7.59 -8.01 0.22
N ALA A 216 8.92 -8.19 0.03
CA ALA A 216 9.90 -7.15 0.29
C ALA A 216 9.93 -6.09 -0.81
N LEU A 217 9.89 -4.79 -0.40
CA LEU A 217 10.11 -3.65 -1.29
C LEU A 217 11.61 -3.33 -1.51
N LYS A 218 12.52 -3.99 -0.80
CA LYS A 218 13.96 -3.78 -0.93
C LYS A 218 14.43 -3.85 -2.40
N ASP A 219 13.81 -4.73 -3.18
CA ASP A 219 13.89 -4.72 -4.64
C ASP A 219 12.52 -4.27 -5.20
N PRO A 220 12.37 -3.03 -5.68
CA PRO A 220 11.09 -2.56 -6.23
C PRO A 220 10.57 -3.41 -7.40
N TYR A 221 11.44 -4.10 -8.13
CA TYR A 221 11.05 -4.99 -9.23
C TYR A 221 10.20 -6.18 -8.78
N ASN A 222 10.19 -6.48 -7.48
CA ASN A 222 9.26 -7.47 -6.91
C ASN A 222 7.78 -7.11 -7.17
N ILE A 223 7.44 -5.85 -7.40
CA ILE A 223 6.08 -5.45 -7.80
C ILE A 223 5.74 -6.04 -9.18
N VAL A 224 6.66 -5.96 -10.15
CA VAL A 224 6.48 -6.56 -11.48
C VAL A 224 6.38 -8.07 -11.39
N ARG A 225 7.26 -8.71 -10.62
CA ARG A 225 7.24 -10.16 -10.37
C ARG A 225 5.93 -10.62 -9.77
N ALA A 226 5.41 -9.89 -8.78
CA ALA A 226 4.09 -10.14 -8.18
C ALA A 226 2.98 -10.09 -9.22
N ILE A 227 2.96 -9.07 -10.07
CA ILE A 227 1.95 -8.88 -11.12
C ILE A 227 2.04 -9.98 -12.18
N ARG A 228 3.23 -10.48 -12.51
CA ARG A 228 3.43 -11.63 -13.39
C ARG A 228 3.05 -12.95 -12.74
N GLY A 229 2.74 -12.97 -11.45
CA GLY A 229 2.35 -14.18 -10.72
C GLY A 229 3.51 -15.08 -10.34
N GLU A 230 4.73 -14.54 -10.31
CA GLU A 230 5.89 -15.26 -9.79
C GLU A 230 5.71 -15.58 -8.30
N LYS A 231 6.25 -16.70 -7.87
CA LYS A 231 6.22 -17.13 -6.46
C LYS A 231 7.19 -16.29 -5.63
N ILE A 232 6.72 -15.15 -5.17
CA ILE A 232 7.46 -14.28 -4.26
C ILE A 232 6.64 -14.04 -2.99
N GLY A 233 7.30 -13.82 -1.89
CA GLY A 233 6.63 -13.47 -0.64
C GLY A 233 5.70 -14.55 -0.10
N THR A 234 4.63 -14.10 0.56
CA THR A 234 3.57 -14.94 1.12
C THR A 234 2.21 -14.46 0.64
N ILE A 235 1.38 -15.35 0.12
CA ILE A 235 -0.02 -15.05 -0.21
C ILE A 235 -0.91 -15.38 0.99
N VAL A 236 -1.66 -14.37 1.48
CA VAL A 236 -2.71 -14.55 2.47
C VAL A 236 -4.05 -14.58 1.74
N LYS A 237 -4.81 -15.63 1.89
CA LYS A 237 -6.08 -15.86 1.18
C LYS A 237 -7.00 -16.78 2.00
N GLU A 238 -8.19 -17.02 1.50
CA GLU A 238 -9.03 -18.14 1.97
C GLU A 238 -8.47 -19.49 1.54
N ASP A 239 -9.00 -20.57 2.13
CA ASP A 239 -8.68 -21.96 1.77
C ASP A 239 -9.00 -22.30 0.31
#